data_598b1dfdbe87b0bd496d778a8c8cbeb8
#
_entry.id   598b1dfdbe87b0bd496d778a8c8cbeb8
#
_cell.length_a   1.000
_cell.length_b   1.000
_cell.length_c   1.000
_cell.angle_alpha   90.00
_cell.angle_beta   90.00
_cell.angle_gamma   90.00
#
_symmetry.space_group_name_H-M   'P 1'
#
loop_
_entity.id
_entity.type
_entity.pdbx_description
1 polymer ?
#
loop_
_entity_poly.entity_id
_entity_poly.type
_entity_poly.pdbx_seq_one_letter_code
_entity_poly.pdbx_strand_id
1 'polypeptide(L)'
;SAFLSGGLDSSLISVMAAKHNSRLSTYTIATSEKDKKAEQMPEDERYAKELAALHHFDHHEILVEANIVNDLKEMVYILDEPIGDPAALNTYLICAEARKKGVKVLLSGMGADEIFFGYRRHKAILLAEKYKKIPFAIRTLITRLTEALPVKRGRKGLRLFRWARRFASFANLSTEE
;
A
#
# COMPACT_ATOMS: atom_id res chain seq x y z
N SER A 1 13.21 14.81 -7.95
CA SER A 1 11.81 14.72 -7.52
C SER A 1 11.52 13.38 -6.86
N ALA A 2 10.47 13.26 -6.07
CA ALA A 2 10.14 12.04 -5.35
C ALA A 2 8.62 11.78 -5.29
N PHE A 3 8.23 10.50 -5.21
CA PHE A 3 6.90 10.09 -4.77
C PHE A 3 6.78 10.32 -3.26
N LEU A 4 5.68 10.90 -2.82
CA LEU A 4 5.40 11.14 -1.41
C LEU A 4 4.01 10.63 -1.06
N SER A 5 3.92 9.39 -0.57
CA SER A 5 2.64 8.75 -0.23
C SER A 5 2.17 9.03 1.20
N GLY A 6 2.98 9.70 2.03
CA GLY A 6 2.72 9.83 3.46
C GLY A 6 3.13 8.60 4.29
N GLY A 7 3.53 7.50 3.65
CA GLY A 7 4.14 6.34 4.30
C GLY A 7 5.57 6.62 4.76
N LEU A 8 6.08 5.80 5.69
CA LEU A 8 7.41 5.98 6.28
C LEU A 8 8.54 6.00 5.23
N ASP A 9 8.52 5.06 4.30
CA ASP A 9 9.61 4.84 3.34
C ASP A 9 9.73 5.99 2.33
N SER A 10 8.61 6.41 1.73
CA SER A 10 8.56 7.55 0.82
C SER A 10 8.93 8.85 1.53
N SER A 11 8.53 9.01 2.78
CA SER A 11 8.86 10.15 3.61
C SER A 11 10.36 10.22 3.89
N LEU A 12 10.97 9.09 4.29
CA LEU A 12 12.40 9.01 4.58
C LEU A 12 13.23 9.34 3.34
N ILE A 13 12.91 8.76 2.19
CA ILE A 13 13.61 9.02 0.93
C ILE A 13 13.49 10.49 0.54
N SER A 14 12.31 11.09 0.67
CA SER A 14 12.10 12.50 0.34
C SER A 14 12.92 13.42 1.24
N VAL A 15 12.94 13.17 2.55
CA VAL A 15 13.74 13.95 3.51
C VAL A 15 15.24 13.79 3.27
N MET A 16 15.70 12.58 2.94
CA MET A 16 17.11 12.37 2.59
C MET A 16 17.48 13.06 1.28
N ALA A 17 16.63 12.99 0.26
CA ALA A 17 16.86 13.65 -1.02
C ALA A 17 16.91 15.19 -0.88
N ALA A 18 16.10 15.75 0.02
CA ALA A 18 16.06 17.18 0.28
C ALA A 18 17.39 17.73 0.85
N LYS A 19 18.19 16.88 1.51
CA LYS A 19 19.55 17.28 1.96
C LYS A 19 20.49 17.61 0.80
N HIS A 20 20.20 17.07 -0.39
CA HIS A 20 21.00 17.27 -1.60
C HIS A 20 20.31 18.16 -2.62
N ASN A 21 19.02 18.44 -2.45
CA ASN A 21 18.23 19.30 -3.33
C ASN A 21 17.21 20.10 -2.51
N SER A 22 17.53 21.35 -2.23
CA SER A 22 16.72 22.26 -1.41
C SER A 22 15.34 22.60 -2.01
N ARG A 23 15.11 22.32 -3.30
CA ARG A 23 13.83 22.51 -4.00
C ARG A 23 13.32 21.17 -4.52
N LEU A 24 13.15 20.20 -3.62
CA LEU A 24 12.63 18.90 -3.99
C LEU A 24 11.14 19.02 -4.36
N SER A 25 10.82 18.68 -5.61
CA SER A 25 9.41 18.51 -6.01
C SER A 25 8.93 17.12 -5.58
N THR A 26 7.77 17.06 -4.94
CA THR A 26 7.16 15.81 -4.47
C THR A 26 5.76 15.64 -5.05
N TYR A 27 5.36 14.40 -5.29
CA TYR A 27 4.11 14.06 -5.96
C TYR A 27 3.32 13.05 -5.15
N THR A 28 2.01 13.31 -4.99
CA THR A 28 1.05 12.45 -4.27
C THR A 28 -0.22 12.27 -5.10
N ILE A 29 -0.83 11.10 -5.01
CA ILE A 29 -2.20 10.89 -5.50
C ILE A 29 -3.17 11.44 -4.46
N ALA A 30 -4.05 12.31 -4.91
CA ALA A 30 -5.19 12.78 -4.15
C ALA A 30 -6.47 12.08 -4.63
N THR A 31 -7.30 11.69 -3.69
CA THR A 31 -8.59 11.06 -3.96
C THR A 31 -9.72 12.05 -3.65
N SER A 32 -10.80 12.02 -4.44
CA SER A 32 -11.94 12.88 -4.17
C SER A 32 -12.54 12.64 -2.78
N GLU A 33 -13.08 13.66 -2.15
CA GLU A 33 -13.72 13.55 -0.82
C GLU A 33 -14.89 12.55 -0.80
N LYS A 34 -15.54 12.34 -1.95
CA LYS A 34 -16.62 11.35 -2.09
C LYS A 34 -16.07 9.93 -1.99
N ASP A 35 -14.96 9.66 -2.67
CA ASP A 35 -14.34 8.33 -2.72
C ASP A 35 -13.63 8.00 -1.41
N LYS A 36 -13.00 8.98 -0.75
CA LYS A 36 -12.43 8.81 0.60
C LYS A 36 -13.45 8.32 1.62
N LYS A 37 -14.67 8.90 1.60
CA LYS A 37 -15.76 8.48 2.48
C LYS A 37 -16.29 7.09 2.16
N ALA A 38 -16.37 6.74 0.88
CA ALA A 38 -16.87 5.44 0.42
C ALA A 38 -15.88 4.29 0.77
N GLU A 39 -14.59 4.50 0.61
CA GLU A 39 -13.59 3.44 0.73
C GLU A 39 -12.87 3.39 2.08
N GLN A 40 -13.13 4.33 3.00
CA GLN A 40 -12.41 4.45 4.30
C GLN A 40 -10.88 4.44 4.10
N MET A 41 -10.41 5.20 3.12
CA MET A 41 -8.99 5.27 2.77
C MET A 41 -8.15 5.81 3.94
N PRO A 42 -6.88 5.36 4.06
CA PRO A 42 -5.94 5.92 5.01
C PRO A 42 -5.76 7.44 4.80
N GLU A 43 -5.42 8.15 5.87
CA GLU A 43 -5.11 9.59 5.83
C GLU A 43 -3.70 9.87 5.25
N ASP A 44 -3.20 9.00 4.37
CA ASP A 44 -1.84 9.05 3.83
C ASP A 44 -1.54 10.38 3.13
N GLU A 45 -2.52 10.89 2.37
CA GLU A 45 -2.45 12.20 1.72
C GLU A 45 -2.22 13.35 2.73
N ARG A 46 -2.87 13.29 3.90
CA ARG A 46 -2.69 14.29 4.97
C ARG A 46 -1.25 14.28 5.48
N TYR A 47 -0.68 13.11 5.74
CA TYR A 47 0.70 12.99 6.18
C TYR A 47 1.70 13.45 5.13
N ALA A 48 1.42 13.21 3.84
CA ALA A 48 2.23 13.74 2.75
C ALA A 48 2.25 15.27 2.74
N LYS A 49 1.08 15.91 2.90
CA LYS A 49 0.95 17.38 2.98
C LYS A 49 1.68 17.96 4.18
N GLU A 50 1.49 17.36 5.35
CA GLU A 50 2.13 17.80 6.60
C GLU A 50 3.66 17.73 6.48
N LEU A 51 4.20 16.64 5.94
CA LEU A 51 5.63 16.49 5.71
C LEU A 51 6.16 17.48 4.67
N ALA A 52 5.44 17.67 3.58
CA ALA A 52 5.82 18.60 2.53
C ALA A 52 5.87 20.04 3.05
N ALA A 53 4.90 20.44 3.87
CA ALA A 53 4.89 21.75 4.52
C ALA A 53 6.06 21.90 5.51
N LEU A 54 6.34 20.89 6.32
CA LEU A 54 7.42 20.89 7.31
C LEU A 54 8.81 21.07 6.67
N HIS A 55 9.02 20.44 5.51
CA HIS A 55 10.31 20.48 4.80
C HIS A 55 10.33 21.46 3.63
N HIS A 56 9.29 22.26 3.43
CA HIS A 56 9.16 23.23 2.34
C HIS A 56 9.33 22.62 0.94
N PHE A 57 8.79 21.42 0.73
CA PHE A 57 8.81 20.76 -0.57
C PHE A 57 7.88 21.48 -1.56
N ASP A 58 8.25 21.48 -2.83
CA ASP A 58 7.35 21.85 -3.92
C ASP A 58 6.39 20.67 -4.18
N HIS A 59 5.27 20.66 -3.45
CA HIS A 59 4.36 19.52 -3.37
C HIS A 59 3.22 19.62 -4.39
N HIS A 60 3.04 18.55 -5.15
CA HIS A 60 2.01 18.43 -6.19
C HIS A 60 1.06 17.29 -5.90
N GLU A 61 -0.22 17.63 -5.80
CA GLU A 61 -1.31 16.66 -5.68
C GLU A 61 -1.92 16.38 -7.04
N ILE A 62 -2.03 15.09 -7.37
CA ILE A 62 -2.62 14.63 -8.63
C ILE A 62 -3.95 14.01 -8.30
N LEU A 63 -5.02 14.70 -8.65
CA LEU A 63 -6.37 14.19 -8.47
C LEU A 63 -6.66 13.12 -9.53
N VAL A 64 -7.04 11.93 -9.07
CA VAL A 64 -7.53 10.88 -9.96
C VAL A 64 -8.96 11.22 -10.34
N GLU A 65 -9.16 11.64 -11.58
CA GLU A 65 -10.48 11.91 -12.14
C GLU A 65 -11.12 10.67 -12.75
N ALA A 66 -12.44 10.76 -12.99
CA ALA A 66 -13.26 9.62 -13.46
C ALA A 66 -12.95 9.09 -14.88
N ASN A 67 -11.90 9.59 -15.55
CA ASN A 67 -11.53 9.15 -16.89
C ASN A 67 -10.57 7.94 -16.91
N ILE A 68 -10.59 7.19 -15.82
CA ILE A 68 -9.75 6.00 -15.55
C ILE A 68 -9.69 4.99 -16.71
N VAL A 69 -10.76 4.89 -17.50
CA VAL A 69 -10.83 3.90 -18.59
C VAL A 69 -9.83 4.22 -19.73
N ASN A 70 -9.62 5.49 -20.04
CA ASN A 70 -8.66 5.88 -21.09
C ASN A 70 -7.23 5.78 -20.56
N ASP A 71 -7.01 6.25 -19.32
CA ASP A 71 -5.71 6.16 -18.66
C ASP A 71 -5.26 4.70 -18.48
N LEU A 72 -6.21 3.79 -18.20
CA LEU A 72 -5.95 2.36 -18.09
C LEU A 72 -5.48 1.74 -19.42
N LYS A 73 -6.10 2.15 -20.53
CA LYS A 73 -5.68 1.67 -21.86
C LYS A 73 -4.26 2.10 -22.19
N GLU A 74 -3.94 3.36 -21.94
CA GLU A 74 -2.61 3.91 -22.19
C GLU A 74 -1.57 3.29 -21.27
N MET A 75 -1.90 3.11 -20.00
CA MET A 75 -1.04 2.41 -19.03
C MET A 75 -0.71 0.99 -19.51
N VAL A 76 -1.70 0.20 -19.92
CA VAL A 76 -1.50 -1.17 -20.42
C VAL A 76 -0.61 -1.18 -21.66
N TYR A 77 -0.79 -0.20 -22.58
CA TYR A 77 0.05 -0.07 -23.75
C TYR A 77 1.51 0.24 -23.39
N ILE A 78 1.75 1.13 -22.43
CA ILE A 78 3.11 1.51 -21.98
C ILE A 78 3.81 0.39 -21.22
N LEU A 79 3.04 -0.41 -20.46
CA LEU A 79 3.58 -1.53 -19.68
C LEU A 79 3.72 -2.83 -20.48
N ASP A 80 3.25 -2.87 -21.73
CA ASP A 80 3.21 -4.04 -22.62
C ASP A 80 2.38 -5.23 -22.09
N GLU A 81 1.76 -5.09 -20.90
CA GLU A 81 0.94 -6.16 -20.32
C GLU A 81 -0.18 -5.60 -19.40
N PRO A 82 -1.31 -6.30 -19.28
CA PRO A 82 -2.36 -5.94 -18.36
C PRO A 82 -1.98 -6.32 -16.91
N ILE A 83 -1.72 -5.32 -16.09
CA ILE A 83 -1.45 -5.48 -14.65
C ILE A 83 -2.72 -5.19 -13.86
N GLY A 84 -3.16 -6.15 -13.02
CA GLY A 84 -4.33 -6.01 -12.15
C GLY A 84 -4.08 -5.24 -10.85
N ASP A 85 -2.89 -4.63 -10.67
CA ASP A 85 -2.56 -3.83 -9.49
C ASP A 85 -2.94 -2.35 -9.71
N PRO A 86 -3.88 -1.80 -8.94
CA PRO A 86 -4.24 -0.38 -9.05
C PRO A 86 -3.08 0.58 -8.77
N ALA A 87 -2.02 0.14 -8.08
CA ALA A 87 -0.82 0.96 -7.87
C ALA A 87 -0.10 1.30 -9.17
N ALA A 88 -0.20 0.45 -10.20
CA ALA A 88 0.37 0.70 -11.51
C ALA A 88 -0.24 1.95 -12.17
N LEU A 89 -1.57 2.11 -12.11
CA LEU A 89 -2.26 3.29 -12.63
C LEU A 89 -1.85 4.56 -11.88
N ASN A 90 -1.79 4.50 -10.56
CA ASN A 90 -1.34 5.63 -9.75
C ASN A 90 0.09 6.05 -10.10
N THR A 91 0.98 5.08 -10.29
CA THR A 91 2.37 5.32 -10.70
C THR A 91 2.42 5.97 -12.09
N TYR A 92 1.63 5.45 -13.04
CA TYR A 92 1.53 6.02 -14.39
C TYR A 92 1.09 7.48 -14.35
N LEU A 93 0.00 7.80 -13.63
CA LEU A 93 -0.53 9.18 -13.52
C LEU A 93 0.49 10.15 -12.91
N ILE A 94 1.20 9.73 -11.87
CA ILE A 94 2.26 10.56 -11.26
C ILE A 94 3.40 10.77 -12.24
N CYS A 95 3.86 9.73 -12.92
CA CYS A 95 4.94 9.82 -13.90
C CYS A 95 4.55 10.72 -15.09
N ALA A 96 3.32 10.61 -15.58
CA ALA A 96 2.80 11.43 -16.65
C ALA A 96 2.77 12.93 -16.28
N GLU A 97 2.30 13.26 -15.08
CA GLU A 97 2.24 14.63 -14.60
C GLU A 97 3.64 15.21 -14.32
N ALA A 98 4.51 14.43 -13.68
CA ALA A 98 5.88 14.81 -13.46
C ALA A 98 6.62 15.06 -14.79
N ARG A 99 6.37 14.23 -15.80
CA ARG A 99 6.94 14.39 -17.14
C ARG A 99 6.53 15.70 -17.81
N LYS A 100 5.26 16.11 -17.70
CA LYS A 100 4.77 17.41 -18.20
C LYS A 100 5.54 18.59 -17.58
N LYS A 101 6.00 18.43 -16.34
CA LYS A 101 6.84 19.42 -15.62
C LYS A 101 8.34 19.27 -15.90
N GLY A 102 8.74 18.43 -16.87
CA GLY A 102 10.12 18.22 -17.25
C GLY A 102 10.93 17.30 -16.32
N VAL A 103 10.28 16.66 -15.36
CA VAL A 103 10.93 15.70 -14.47
C VAL A 103 11.34 14.45 -15.25
N LYS A 104 12.59 14.02 -15.07
CA LYS A 104 13.14 12.81 -15.73
C LYS A 104 13.34 11.66 -14.75
N VAL A 105 13.48 11.95 -13.46
CA VAL A 105 13.76 10.96 -12.41
C VAL A 105 12.89 11.23 -11.20
N LEU A 106 12.17 10.20 -10.75
CA LEU A 106 11.38 10.17 -9.53
C LEU A 106 11.96 9.12 -8.58
N LEU A 107 12.33 9.54 -7.38
CA LEU A 107 12.71 8.63 -6.30
C LEU A 107 11.46 7.99 -5.71
N SER A 108 11.54 6.72 -5.32
CA SER A 108 10.41 5.97 -4.76
C SER A 108 10.84 5.22 -3.49
N GLY A 109 9.92 5.09 -2.54
CA GLY A 109 10.02 4.21 -1.38
C GLY A 109 9.70 2.75 -1.67
N MET A 110 9.33 2.41 -2.91
CA MET A 110 9.04 1.02 -3.30
C MET A 110 10.28 0.15 -3.13
N GLY A 111 10.07 -1.07 -2.64
CA GLY A 111 11.15 -2.01 -2.34
C GLY A 111 11.63 -1.98 -0.88
N ALA A 112 11.26 -0.97 -0.10
CA ALA A 112 11.68 -0.88 1.31
C ALA A 112 11.06 -1.99 2.16
N ASP A 113 9.79 -2.29 1.97
CA ASP A 113 9.09 -3.38 2.68
C ASP A 113 9.72 -4.75 2.39
N GLU A 114 10.24 -4.97 1.20
CA GLU A 114 10.95 -6.18 0.79
C GLU A 114 12.29 -6.32 1.52
N ILE A 115 13.00 -5.21 1.72
CA ILE A 115 14.31 -5.20 2.37
C ILE A 115 14.17 -5.19 3.90
N PHE A 116 13.25 -4.39 4.43
CA PHE A 116 13.10 -4.14 5.87
C PHE A 116 11.94 -4.89 6.53
N PHE A 117 11.31 -5.82 5.82
CA PHE A 117 10.21 -6.67 6.34
C PHE A 117 8.99 -5.87 6.84
N GLY A 118 8.58 -4.82 6.15
CA GLY A 118 7.45 -3.95 6.51
C GLY A 118 6.07 -4.60 6.38
N TYR A 119 5.90 -5.61 5.52
CA TYR A 119 4.61 -6.23 5.26
C TYR A 119 4.05 -6.99 6.47
N ARG A 120 2.76 -6.84 6.70
CA ARG A 120 2.03 -7.61 7.72
C ARG A 120 2.14 -9.12 7.53
N ARG A 121 2.30 -9.60 6.29
CA ARG A 121 2.52 -11.02 5.96
C ARG A 121 3.80 -11.56 6.59
N HIS A 122 4.87 -10.78 6.70
CA HIS A 122 6.10 -11.21 7.35
C HIS A 122 5.88 -11.51 8.84
N LYS A 123 5.14 -10.64 9.54
CA LYS A 123 4.74 -10.89 10.93
C LYS A 123 3.83 -12.12 11.05
N ALA A 124 2.95 -12.33 10.07
CA ALA A 124 2.07 -13.51 10.06
C ALA A 124 2.87 -14.81 9.88
N ILE A 125 3.92 -14.83 9.05
CA ILE A 125 4.80 -15.99 8.88
C ILE A 125 5.53 -16.33 10.19
N LEU A 126 6.16 -15.34 10.84
CA LEU A 126 6.84 -15.55 12.12
C LEU A 126 5.88 -16.05 13.21
N LEU A 127 4.63 -15.57 13.20
CA LEU A 127 3.61 -16.06 14.11
C LEU A 127 3.18 -17.49 13.76
N ALA A 128 3.08 -17.83 12.47
CA ALA A 128 2.74 -19.17 12.01
C ALA A 128 3.79 -20.21 12.41
N GLU A 129 5.08 -19.86 12.37
CA GLU A 129 6.14 -20.74 12.87
C GLU A 129 6.02 -21.05 14.37
N LYS A 130 5.67 -20.02 15.16
CA LYS A 130 5.38 -20.24 16.59
C LYS A 130 4.11 -21.08 16.79
N TYR A 131 3.08 -20.84 15.99
CA TYR A 131 1.83 -21.60 16.01
C TYR A 131 2.02 -23.07 15.63
N LYS A 132 2.92 -23.36 14.68
CA LYS A 132 3.28 -24.75 14.28
C LYS A 132 3.89 -25.58 15.42
N LYS A 133 4.43 -24.95 16.47
CA LYS A 133 4.91 -25.64 17.67
C LYS A 133 3.79 -26.19 18.56
N ILE A 134 2.55 -25.76 18.37
CA ILE A 134 1.37 -26.26 19.07
C ILE A 134 1.00 -27.66 18.51
N PRO A 135 0.64 -28.64 19.34
CA PRO A 135 0.24 -29.95 18.89
C PRO A 135 -0.87 -29.92 17.84
N PHE A 136 -0.78 -30.77 16.83
CA PHE A 136 -1.68 -30.77 15.68
C PHE A 136 -3.17 -30.84 16.07
N ALA A 137 -3.52 -31.65 17.05
CA ALA A 137 -4.91 -31.80 17.54
C ALA A 137 -5.49 -30.46 18.04
N ILE A 138 -4.68 -29.66 18.75
CA ILE A 138 -5.10 -28.35 19.26
C ILE A 138 -5.23 -27.36 18.10
N ARG A 139 -4.31 -27.35 17.13
CA ARG A 139 -4.40 -26.50 15.94
C ARG A 139 -5.65 -26.80 15.13
N THR A 140 -5.98 -28.07 14.94
CA THR A 140 -7.20 -28.51 14.23
C THR A 140 -8.45 -28.02 14.96
N LEU A 141 -8.48 -28.10 16.29
CA LEU A 141 -9.59 -27.57 17.08
C LEU A 141 -9.75 -26.04 16.90
N ILE A 142 -8.65 -25.31 16.97
CA ILE A 142 -8.63 -23.86 16.74
C ILE A 142 -9.17 -23.54 15.35
N THR A 143 -8.73 -24.25 14.31
CA THR A 143 -9.21 -24.04 12.93
C THR A 143 -10.72 -24.25 12.84
N ARG A 144 -11.25 -25.35 13.37
CA ARG A 144 -12.71 -25.62 13.39
C ARG A 144 -13.49 -24.53 14.12
N LEU A 145 -13.00 -24.05 15.26
CA LEU A 145 -13.61 -22.96 16.01
C LEU A 145 -13.60 -21.64 15.23
N THR A 146 -12.49 -21.33 14.55
CA THR A 146 -12.40 -20.10 13.74
C THR A 146 -13.27 -20.17 12.48
N GLU A 147 -13.46 -21.34 11.90
CA GLU A 147 -14.37 -21.57 10.76
C GLU A 147 -15.84 -21.37 11.13
N ALA A 148 -16.22 -21.73 12.36
CA ALA A 148 -17.57 -21.53 12.87
C ALA A 148 -17.91 -20.07 13.20
N LEU A 149 -16.91 -19.16 13.22
CA LEU A 149 -17.14 -17.75 13.52
C LEU A 149 -17.92 -17.04 12.38
N PRO A 150 -18.92 -16.22 12.71
CA PRO A 150 -19.72 -15.50 11.72
C PRO A 150 -18.87 -14.41 11.03
N VAL A 151 -18.56 -14.62 9.75
CA VAL A 151 -17.76 -13.68 8.94
C VAL A 151 -18.68 -12.96 7.95
N LYS A 152 -19.43 -11.96 8.40
CA LYS A 152 -20.18 -11.07 7.49
C LYS A 152 -19.32 -9.88 7.05
N ARG A 153 -19.29 -9.62 5.71
CA ARG A 153 -18.64 -8.42 5.13
C ARG A 153 -19.35 -7.16 5.64
N GLY A 154 -18.59 -6.17 6.11
CA GLY A 154 -19.11 -4.83 6.40
C GLY A 154 -19.23 -4.40 7.88
N ARG A 155 -19.12 -5.28 8.87
CA ARG A 155 -19.15 -4.88 10.29
C ARG A 155 -17.74 -4.75 10.90
N LYS A 156 -17.45 -3.57 11.50
CA LYS A 156 -16.13 -3.25 12.09
C LYS A 156 -15.65 -4.28 13.13
N GLY A 157 -16.53 -4.87 13.94
CA GLY A 157 -16.18 -5.87 14.97
C GLY A 157 -15.72 -7.23 14.45
N LEU A 158 -15.91 -7.54 13.17
CA LEU A 158 -15.60 -8.84 12.59
C LEU A 158 -14.23 -8.92 11.88
N ARG A 159 -13.45 -7.83 11.90
CA ARG A 159 -12.09 -7.84 11.28
C ARG A 159 -11.16 -8.84 11.96
N LEU A 160 -11.22 -8.93 13.30
CA LEU A 160 -10.40 -9.86 14.06
C LEU A 160 -10.74 -11.32 13.73
N PHE A 161 -12.03 -11.66 13.63
CA PHE A 161 -12.48 -13.01 13.27
C PHE A 161 -12.07 -13.41 11.86
N ARG A 162 -12.16 -12.49 10.90
CA ARG A 162 -11.66 -12.72 9.53
C ARG A 162 -10.14 -12.94 9.50
N TRP A 163 -9.41 -12.17 10.29
CA TRP A 163 -7.97 -12.32 10.39
C TRP A 163 -7.60 -13.67 11.05
N ALA A 164 -8.23 -14.02 12.16
CA ALA A 164 -8.01 -15.29 12.86
C ALA A 164 -8.31 -16.50 11.94
N ARG A 165 -9.42 -16.47 11.19
CA ARG A 165 -9.76 -17.52 10.23
C ARG A 165 -8.75 -17.66 9.11
N ARG A 166 -8.34 -16.53 8.48
CA ARG A 166 -7.30 -16.53 7.44
C ARG A 166 -5.96 -16.99 7.98
N PHE A 167 -5.61 -16.58 9.19
CA PHE A 167 -4.37 -17.00 9.82
C PHE A 167 -4.38 -18.50 10.12
N ALA A 168 -5.43 -19.04 10.71
CA ALA A 168 -5.53 -20.46 11.04
C ALA A 168 -5.48 -21.37 9.78
N SER A 169 -6.12 -20.95 8.68
CA SER A 169 -6.03 -21.69 7.42
C SER A 169 -4.62 -21.64 6.82
N PHE A 170 -4.01 -20.46 6.75
CA PHE A 170 -2.66 -20.26 6.23
C PHE A 170 -1.59 -20.96 7.09
N ALA A 171 -1.66 -20.86 8.43
CA ALA A 171 -0.65 -21.38 9.33
C ALA A 171 -0.60 -22.93 9.40
N ASN A 172 -1.63 -23.60 8.87
CA ASN A 172 -1.68 -25.06 8.78
C ASN A 172 -1.19 -25.62 7.43
N LEU A 173 -0.92 -24.75 6.43
CA LEU A 173 -0.33 -25.18 5.16
C LEU A 173 1.08 -25.72 5.39
N SER A 174 1.47 -26.68 4.57
CA SER A 174 2.87 -27.15 4.55
C SER A 174 3.77 -26.04 4.02
N THR A 175 5.06 -26.14 4.28
CA THR A 175 6.05 -25.14 3.81
C THR A 175 6.33 -25.31 2.30
N GLU A 176 5.79 -26.36 1.70
CA GLU A 176 5.96 -26.73 0.28
C GLU A 176 4.72 -26.40 -0.58
N GLU A 177 3.62 -25.94 0.05
CA GLU A 177 2.41 -25.42 -0.59
C GLU A 177 2.36 -23.87 -0.49
#